data_f65e20f05bb4cb776745bcf2ece30acd
#
_entry.id   f65e20f05bb4cb776745bcf2ece30acd
#
_cell.length_a   1.000
_cell.length_b   1.000
_cell.length_c   1.000
_cell.angle_alpha   90.00
_cell.angle_beta   90.00
_cell.angle_gamma   90.00
#
_symmetry.space_group_name_H-M   'P 1'
#
loop_
_entity.id
_entity.type
_entity.pdbx_description
1 polymer ?
#
loop_
_entity_poly.entity_id
_entity_poly.type
_entity_poly.pdbx_seq_one_letter_code
_entity_poly.pdbx_strand_id
1 'polypeptide(L)'
;KKRRRSHRPARTSTKYSEVRSSMQSIFDEIIVNSFREVVEKSIAEFFSGKGLSAFQQEYRDGMNEIGTFIQQRLIEFIDQELVEDPSLREDWVIERRNDEKTILSPFGPVVFKRTYFRNKTTGKYAYLADRLVGYTPHQRLDTLLEADLLEEVVNKSFRKSGESLEKQARGTSVSGQTVLNVVRKFEPEQIEIKEKSKVKKKCQIIYIEADEDHVAHQGKGTRAFEQRLVYVHEGRRRVGKDRYELIGKKYFTFELGTKTEYIWNTIW
;
A
#
# COMPACT_ATOMS: atom_id res chain seq x y z
N LYS A 1 10.30 -35.34 40.55
CA LYS A 1 10.68 -35.69 39.14
C LYS A 1 9.78 -34.92 38.19
N LYS A 2 10.21 -33.72 37.72
CA LYS A 2 9.54 -32.94 36.66
C LYS A 2 10.00 -33.49 35.32
N ARG A 3 9.09 -34.11 34.56
CA ARG A 3 9.32 -34.46 33.13
C ARG A 3 9.42 -33.19 32.31
N ARG A 4 10.59 -32.91 31.74
CA ARG A 4 10.81 -31.93 30.70
C ARG A 4 10.03 -32.38 29.47
N ARG A 5 9.00 -31.62 29.06
CA ARG A 5 8.39 -31.72 27.74
C ARG A 5 9.41 -31.21 26.73
N SER A 6 9.92 -32.12 25.91
CA SER A 6 10.72 -31.77 24.75
C SER A 6 9.83 -30.97 23.76
N HIS A 7 10.18 -29.74 23.52
CA HIS A 7 9.69 -29.00 22.36
C HIS A 7 10.11 -29.78 21.10
N ARG A 8 9.15 -30.30 20.36
CA ARG A 8 9.33 -30.70 18.96
C ARG A 8 9.16 -29.45 18.10
N PRO A 9 10.22 -28.88 17.52
CA PRO A 9 10.08 -27.96 16.41
C PRO A 9 10.04 -28.79 15.11
N ALA A 10 9.38 -28.24 14.07
CA ALA A 10 9.70 -28.51 12.69
C ALA A 10 9.03 -29.68 11.94
N ARG A 11 7.71 -29.87 12.07
CA ARG A 11 6.95 -30.46 10.95
C ARG A 11 6.47 -29.41 9.93
N THR A 12 6.27 -28.17 10.34
CA THR A 12 5.88 -27.05 9.49
C THR A 12 7.01 -26.55 8.58
N SER A 13 8.25 -26.51 9.06
CA SER A 13 9.40 -26.00 8.29
C SER A 13 9.75 -26.88 7.08
N THR A 14 9.63 -28.19 7.20
CA THR A 14 9.96 -29.15 6.12
C THR A 14 8.91 -29.10 5.00
N LYS A 15 7.62 -29.03 5.34
CA LYS A 15 6.55 -28.89 4.35
C LYS A 15 6.62 -27.57 3.57
N TYR A 16 6.91 -26.45 4.23
CA TYR A 16 7.12 -25.18 3.52
C TYR A 16 8.33 -25.22 2.57
N SER A 17 9.37 -25.98 2.89
CA SER A 17 10.53 -26.14 2.00
C SER A 17 10.21 -27.02 0.79
N GLU A 18 9.40 -28.07 0.93
CA GLU A 18 8.93 -28.92 -0.18
C GLU A 18 7.98 -28.16 -1.10
N VAL A 19 7.00 -27.46 -0.56
CA VAL A 19 6.09 -26.56 -1.28
C VAL A 19 6.87 -25.50 -2.05
N ARG A 20 7.85 -24.87 -1.42
CA ARG A 20 8.73 -23.88 -2.06
C ARG A 20 9.54 -24.49 -3.22
N SER A 21 10.06 -25.71 -3.07
CA SER A 21 10.84 -26.37 -4.10
C SER A 21 9.98 -26.76 -5.32
N SER A 22 8.77 -27.29 -5.08
CA SER A 22 7.80 -27.61 -6.13
C SER A 22 7.36 -26.35 -6.90
N MET A 23 7.04 -25.28 -6.17
CA MET A 23 6.69 -23.99 -6.74
C MET A 23 7.84 -23.43 -7.60
N GLN A 24 9.09 -23.51 -7.12
CA GLN A 24 10.25 -22.98 -7.82
C GLN A 24 10.47 -23.67 -9.17
N SER A 25 10.34 -24.99 -9.24
CA SER A 25 10.49 -25.75 -10.49
C SER A 25 9.45 -25.36 -11.56
N ILE A 26 8.19 -25.17 -11.15
CA ILE A 26 7.11 -24.75 -12.07
C ILE A 26 7.35 -23.33 -12.58
N PHE A 27 7.78 -22.43 -11.68
CA PHE A 27 8.03 -21.05 -12.06
C PHE A 27 9.27 -20.87 -12.94
N ASP A 28 10.34 -21.65 -12.72
CA ASP A 28 11.58 -21.53 -13.47
C ASP A 28 11.36 -21.76 -14.98
N GLU A 29 10.64 -22.81 -15.36
CA GLU A 29 10.36 -23.11 -16.77
C GLU A 29 9.46 -22.05 -17.42
N ILE A 30 8.40 -21.66 -16.73
CA ILE A 30 7.41 -20.67 -17.22
C ILE A 30 8.09 -19.30 -17.38
N ILE A 31 8.86 -18.86 -16.38
CA ILE A 31 9.52 -17.56 -16.38
C ILE A 31 10.55 -17.49 -17.52
N VAL A 32 11.37 -18.52 -17.70
CA VAL A 32 12.40 -18.52 -18.77
C VAL A 32 11.77 -18.41 -20.15
N ASN A 33 10.70 -19.17 -20.41
CA ASN A 33 10.03 -19.14 -21.71
C ASN A 33 9.31 -17.81 -21.95
N SER A 34 8.54 -17.31 -20.97
CA SER A 34 7.86 -16.02 -21.09
C SER A 34 8.84 -14.84 -21.24
N PHE A 35 9.94 -14.86 -20.51
CA PHE A 35 10.97 -13.81 -20.62
C PHE A 35 11.64 -13.83 -21.99
N ARG A 36 11.96 -15.01 -22.51
CA ARG A 36 12.52 -15.16 -23.89
C ARG A 36 11.58 -14.56 -24.92
N GLU A 37 10.29 -14.90 -24.84
CA GLU A 37 9.26 -14.40 -25.77
C GLU A 37 9.15 -12.87 -25.71
N VAL A 38 9.17 -12.27 -24.53
CA VAL A 38 9.15 -10.81 -24.35
C VAL A 38 10.38 -10.17 -25.00
N VAL A 39 11.58 -10.73 -24.79
CA VAL A 39 12.80 -10.21 -25.39
C VAL A 39 12.76 -10.32 -26.92
N GLU A 40 12.35 -11.46 -27.47
CA GLU A 40 12.24 -11.69 -28.92
C GLU A 40 11.26 -10.72 -29.58
N LYS A 41 10.07 -10.54 -28.99
CA LYS A 41 9.07 -9.57 -29.48
C LYS A 41 9.62 -8.13 -29.45
N SER A 42 10.25 -7.74 -28.33
CA SER A 42 10.80 -6.40 -28.19
C SER A 42 11.90 -6.11 -29.20
N ILE A 43 12.78 -7.08 -29.47
CA ILE A 43 13.82 -6.99 -30.51
C ILE A 43 13.20 -6.87 -31.90
N ALA A 44 12.14 -7.64 -32.17
CA ALA A 44 11.42 -7.58 -33.46
C ALA A 44 10.82 -6.17 -33.68
N GLU A 45 10.24 -5.56 -32.63
CA GLU A 45 9.72 -4.17 -32.70
C GLU A 45 10.82 -3.16 -33.02
N PHE A 46 12.01 -3.31 -32.44
CA PHE A 46 13.15 -2.47 -32.77
C PHE A 46 13.52 -2.56 -34.25
N PHE A 47 13.68 -3.78 -34.81
CA PHE A 47 14.06 -4.02 -36.20
C PHE A 47 12.93 -3.75 -37.22
N SER A 48 11.67 -3.56 -36.76
CA SER A 48 10.59 -3.13 -37.62
C SER A 48 10.68 -1.67 -38.11
N GLY A 49 11.72 -0.94 -37.72
CA GLY A 49 11.93 0.46 -38.06
C GLY A 49 11.26 1.47 -37.11
N LYS A 50 10.59 1.00 -36.05
CA LYS A 50 9.94 1.87 -35.05
C LYS A 50 10.91 2.43 -34.01
N GLY A 51 12.17 1.95 -33.99
CA GLY A 51 13.25 2.45 -33.16
C GLY A 51 13.19 2.00 -31.68
N LEU A 52 14.10 2.56 -30.87
CA LEU A 52 14.29 2.14 -29.47
C LEU A 52 13.06 2.35 -28.58
N SER A 53 12.25 3.36 -28.88
CA SER A 53 11.02 3.63 -28.08
C SER A 53 10.01 2.49 -28.19
N ALA A 54 9.85 1.86 -29.35
CA ALA A 54 8.98 0.73 -29.55
C ALA A 54 9.48 -0.51 -28.80
N PHE A 55 10.80 -0.77 -28.86
CA PHE A 55 11.43 -1.80 -28.03
C PHE A 55 11.12 -1.61 -26.55
N GLN A 56 11.35 -0.39 -26.02
CA GLN A 56 11.14 -0.09 -24.60
C GLN A 56 9.67 -0.26 -24.17
N GLN A 57 8.75 0.12 -25.05
CA GLN A 57 7.32 -0.04 -24.78
C GLN A 57 6.92 -1.52 -24.73
N GLU A 58 7.28 -2.30 -25.76
CA GLU A 58 6.98 -3.74 -25.86
C GLU A 58 7.61 -4.52 -24.69
N TYR A 59 8.88 -4.21 -24.37
CA TYR A 59 9.55 -4.82 -23.24
C TYR A 59 8.86 -4.56 -21.91
N ARG A 60 8.47 -3.31 -21.66
CA ARG A 60 7.75 -2.94 -20.44
C ARG A 60 6.39 -3.63 -20.35
N ASP A 61 5.65 -3.67 -21.44
CA ASP A 61 4.33 -4.28 -21.48
C ASP A 61 4.43 -5.79 -21.26
N GLY A 62 5.37 -6.46 -21.89
CA GLY A 62 5.64 -7.88 -21.68
C GLY A 62 6.10 -8.20 -20.26
N MET A 63 6.97 -7.38 -19.66
CA MET A 63 7.37 -7.56 -18.24
C MET A 63 6.19 -7.39 -17.29
N ASN A 64 5.26 -6.49 -17.56
CA ASN A 64 4.04 -6.36 -16.78
C ASN A 64 3.13 -7.60 -16.93
N GLU A 65 3.04 -8.20 -18.12
CA GLU A 65 2.31 -9.45 -18.34
C GLU A 65 2.91 -10.60 -17.54
N ILE A 66 4.22 -10.73 -17.53
CA ILE A 66 4.92 -11.70 -16.67
C ILE A 66 4.59 -11.41 -15.20
N GLY A 67 4.62 -10.15 -14.76
CA GLY A 67 4.31 -9.76 -13.40
C GLY A 67 2.88 -10.15 -12.97
N THR A 68 1.87 -9.87 -13.78
CA THR A 68 0.47 -10.27 -13.51
C THR A 68 0.32 -11.77 -13.48
N PHE A 69 0.96 -12.48 -14.41
CA PHE A 69 0.91 -13.93 -14.48
C PHE A 69 1.54 -14.61 -13.26
N ILE A 70 2.71 -14.14 -12.82
CA ILE A 70 3.38 -14.65 -11.62
C ILE A 70 2.51 -14.44 -10.39
N GLN A 71 1.92 -13.25 -10.21
CA GLN A 71 1.02 -12.97 -9.09
C GLN A 71 -0.21 -13.87 -9.10
N GLN A 72 -0.84 -14.05 -10.26
CA GLN A 72 -1.98 -14.96 -10.40
C GLN A 72 -1.60 -16.38 -9.96
N ARG A 73 -0.51 -16.93 -10.52
CA ARG A 73 -0.07 -18.29 -10.24
C ARG A 73 0.32 -18.49 -8.79
N LEU A 74 0.96 -17.52 -8.18
CA LEU A 74 1.32 -17.57 -6.76
C LEU A 74 0.07 -17.69 -5.87
N ILE A 75 -0.95 -16.89 -6.13
CA ILE A 75 -2.19 -16.89 -5.33
C ILE A 75 -2.97 -18.18 -5.54
N GLU A 76 -3.11 -18.62 -6.80
CA GLU A 76 -3.80 -19.86 -7.16
C GLU A 76 -3.08 -21.10 -6.60
N PHE A 77 -1.74 -21.10 -6.59
CA PHE A 77 -0.95 -22.15 -5.98
C PHE A 77 -1.18 -22.24 -4.45
N ILE A 78 -1.19 -21.08 -3.75
CA ILE A 78 -1.50 -21.04 -2.31
C ILE A 78 -2.91 -21.60 -2.05
N ASP A 79 -3.89 -21.25 -2.88
CA ASP A 79 -5.26 -21.76 -2.76
C ASP A 79 -5.32 -23.28 -2.99
N GLN A 80 -4.61 -23.78 -3.99
CA GLN A 80 -4.53 -25.21 -4.30
C GLN A 80 -3.91 -26.00 -3.13
N GLU A 81 -2.81 -25.56 -2.55
CA GLU A 81 -2.20 -26.19 -1.37
C GLU A 81 -3.17 -26.26 -0.19
N LEU A 82 -3.95 -25.20 0.05
CA LEU A 82 -5.00 -25.19 1.07
C LEU A 82 -6.14 -26.17 0.77
N VAL A 83 -6.43 -26.41 -0.50
CA VAL A 83 -7.46 -27.37 -0.94
C VAL A 83 -6.97 -28.82 -0.79
N GLU A 84 -5.72 -29.10 -1.18
CA GLU A 84 -5.14 -30.43 -1.22
C GLU A 84 -4.70 -30.94 0.16
N ASP A 85 -4.16 -30.05 1.01
CA ASP A 85 -3.73 -30.42 2.36
C ASP A 85 -4.68 -29.89 3.46
N PRO A 86 -5.60 -30.72 3.96
CA PRO A 86 -6.48 -30.32 5.07
C PRO A 86 -5.76 -29.88 6.33
N SER A 87 -4.49 -30.29 6.53
CA SER A 87 -3.72 -29.89 7.71
C SER A 87 -3.31 -28.43 7.72
N LEU A 88 -3.29 -27.76 6.56
CA LEU A 88 -2.99 -26.33 6.42
C LEU A 88 -4.18 -25.43 6.73
N ARG A 89 -5.39 -25.97 6.74
CA ARG A 89 -6.63 -25.22 6.94
C ARG A 89 -7.39 -25.59 8.21
N GLU A 90 -6.85 -26.46 9.06
CA GLU A 90 -7.41 -26.85 10.37
C GLU A 90 -8.94 -27.11 10.34
N ASP A 91 -9.73 -26.29 11.05
CA ASP A 91 -11.19 -26.39 11.16
C ASP A 91 -11.97 -25.89 9.93
N TRP A 92 -11.29 -25.49 8.87
CA TRP A 92 -11.95 -24.98 7.68
C TRP A 92 -12.29 -26.07 6.68
N VAL A 93 -13.51 -26.06 6.16
CA VAL A 93 -13.99 -26.96 5.10
C VAL A 93 -14.29 -26.18 3.86
N ILE A 94 -14.12 -26.81 2.70
CA ILE A 94 -14.43 -26.24 1.41
C ILE A 94 -15.93 -26.05 1.30
N GLU A 95 -16.37 -24.83 1.00
CA GLU A 95 -17.77 -24.50 0.73
C GLU A 95 -18.02 -24.38 -0.78
N ARG A 96 -17.14 -23.64 -1.47
CA ARG A 96 -17.26 -23.39 -2.91
C ARG A 96 -15.87 -23.17 -3.53
N ARG A 97 -15.65 -23.64 -4.75
CA ARG A 97 -14.38 -23.51 -5.49
C ARG A 97 -14.52 -22.55 -6.67
N ASN A 98 -13.37 -22.09 -7.16
CA ASN A 98 -13.25 -21.33 -8.41
C ASN A 98 -13.98 -19.96 -8.40
N ASP A 99 -14.08 -19.32 -7.24
CA ASP A 99 -14.59 -17.95 -7.17
C ASP A 99 -13.53 -17.00 -7.72
N GLU A 100 -13.90 -16.27 -8.77
CA GLU A 100 -13.00 -15.32 -9.41
C GLU A 100 -12.88 -14.02 -8.61
N LYS A 101 -11.67 -13.48 -8.57
CA LYS A 101 -11.37 -12.15 -8.02
C LYS A 101 -10.41 -11.43 -8.94
N THR A 102 -10.64 -10.13 -9.09
CA THR A 102 -9.70 -9.22 -9.76
C THR A 102 -9.12 -8.26 -8.75
N ILE A 103 -7.80 -8.13 -8.74
CA ILE A 103 -7.04 -7.12 -8.01
C ILE A 103 -6.26 -6.28 -9.02
N LEU A 104 -6.33 -4.98 -8.91
CA LEU A 104 -5.46 -4.08 -9.66
C LEU A 104 -4.10 -4.00 -8.97
N SER A 105 -3.04 -4.41 -9.65
CA SER A 105 -1.67 -4.40 -9.17
C SER A 105 -0.82 -3.39 -9.95
N PRO A 106 0.41 -3.08 -9.52
CA PRO A 106 1.35 -2.26 -10.29
C PRO A 106 1.65 -2.78 -11.69
N PHE A 107 1.48 -4.09 -11.91
CA PHE A 107 1.69 -4.72 -13.22
C PHE A 107 0.43 -4.71 -14.10
N GLY A 108 -0.72 -4.34 -13.55
CA GLY A 108 -2.03 -4.36 -14.19
C GLY A 108 -3.05 -5.21 -13.44
N PRO A 109 -4.23 -5.47 -14.03
CA PRO A 109 -5.27 -6.28 -13.41
C PRO A 109 -4.86 -7.75 -13.33
N VAL A 110 -4.87 -8.32 -12.13
CA VAL A 110 -4.60 -9.73 -11.84
C VAL A 110 -5.92 -10.41 -11.57
N VAL A 111 -6.29 -11.37 -12.41
CA VAL A 111 -7.51 -12.19 -12.28
C VAL A 111 -7.11 -13.57 -11.81
N PHE A 112 -7.65 -14.03 -10.70
CA PHE A 112 -7.32 -15.33 -10.12
C PHE A 112 -8.54 -16.01 -9.53
N LYS A 113 -8.49 -17.35 -9.47
CA LYS A 113 -9.52 -18.20 -8.85
C LYS A 113 -9.10 -18.58 -7.44
N ARG A 114 -10.09 -18.68 -6.55
CA ARG A 114 -9.87 -18.98 -5.13
C ARG A 114 -11.03 -19.79 -4.57
N THR A 115 -10.79 -20.44 -3.45
CA THR A 115 -11.74 -21.30 -2.76
C THR A 115 -12.34 -20.59 -1.55
N TYR A 116 -13.67 -20.68 -1.42
CA TYR A 116 -14.41 -20.18 -0.28
C TYR A 116 -14.52 -21.26 0.77
N PHE A 117 -14.11 -20.96 1.99
CA PHE A 117 -14.09 -21.90 3.10
C PHE A 117 -15.06 -21.50 4.19
N ARG A 118 -15.61 -22.49 4.89
CA ARG A 118 -16.43 -22.34 6.10
C ARG A 118 -15.71 -22.96 7.29
N ASN A 119 -15.61 -22.22 8.39
CA ASN A 119 -15.07 -22.73 9.64
C ASN A 119 -16.13 -23.56 10.37
N LYS A 120 -15.80 -24.78 10.73
CA LYS A 120 -16.71 -25.75 11.39
C LYS A 120 -17.14 -25.30 12.78
N THR A 121 -16.22 -24.70 13.53
CA THR A 121 -16.43 -24.30 14.93
C THR A 121 -17.18 -22.97 15.04
N THR A 122 -16.80 -21.98 14.24
CA THR A 122 -17.38 -20.62 14.34
C THR A 122 -18.48 -20.34 13.34
N GLY A 123 -18.68 -21.18 12.33
CA GLY A 123 -19.60 -20.96 11.21
C GLY A 123 -19.20 -19.81 10.28
N LYS A 124 -18.08 -19.14 10.50
CA LYS A 124 -17.60 -18.01 9.67
C LYS A 124 -17.06 -18.49 8.33
N TYR A 125 -17.16 -17.61 7.34
CA TYR A 125 -16.69 -17.84 5.99
C TYR A 125 -15.47 -16.97 5.67
N ALA A 126 -14.54 -17.49 4.84
CA ALA A 126 -13.39 -16.75 4.38
C ALA A 126 -12.76 -17.35 3.12
N TYR A 127 -12.04 -16.53 2.37
CA TYR A 127 -11.04 -16.95 1.40
C TYR A 127 -9.69 -17.00 2.11
N LEU A 128 -9.19 -18.21 2.38
CA LEU A 128 -7.96 -18.37 3.17
C LEU A 128 -6.73 -17.91 2.40
N ALA A 129 -6.70 -18.14 1.09
CA ALA A 129 -5.63 -17.63 0.24
C ALA A 129 -5.53 -16.09 0.32
N ASP A 130 -6.64 -15.35 0.26
CA ASP A 130 -6.65 -13.89 0.42
C ASP A 130 -5.98 -13.46 1.75
N ARG A 131 -6.29 -14.16 2.84
CA ARG A 131 -5.69 -13.85 4.17
C ARG A 131 -4.20 -14.06 4.20
N LEU A 132 -3.71 -15.14 3.55
CA LEU A 132 -2.28 -15.46 3.53
C LEU A 132 -1.48 -14.46 2.70
N VAL A 133 -2.05 -13.93 1.61
CA VAL A 133 -1.41 -12.88 0.81
C VAL A 133 -1.67 -11.46 1.34
N GLY A 134 -2.41 -11.32 2.45
CA GLY A 134 -2.66 -10.03 3.08
C GLY A 134 -3.82 -9.23 2.49
N TYR A 135 -4.67 -9.82 1.64
CA TYR A 135 -5.82 -9.14 1.08
C TYR A 135 -7.01 -9.12 2.04
N THR A 136 -7.61 -7.95 2.17
CA THR A 136 -8.84 -7.77 2.95
C THR A 136 -10.10 -8.09 2.11
N PRO A 137 -11.26 -8.40 2.75
CA PRO A 137 -12.52 -8.54 2.04
C PRO A 137 -12.84 -7.30 1.19
N HIS A 138 -13.33 -7.53 -0.04
CA HIS A 138 -13.70 -6.48 -1.00
C HIS A 138 -12.57 -5.56 -1.48
N GLN A 139 -11.32 -5.82 -1.12
CA GLN A 139 -10.16 -5.09 -1.65
C GLN A 139 -10.07 -5.27 -3.17
N ARG A 140 -9.89 -4.17 -3.89
CA ARG A 140 -9.77 -4.12 -5.36
C ARG A 140 -8.40 -3.61 -5.82
N LEU A 141 -7.69 -2.92 -4.97
CA LEU A 141 -6.36 -2.40 -5.23
C LEU A 141 -5.34 -3.18 -4.40
N ASP A 142 -4.19 -3.47 -4.99
CA ASP A 142 -3.04 -4.00 -4.26
C ASP A 142 -2.52 -2.96 -3.27
N THR A 143 -1.93 -3.42 -2.18
CA THR A 143 -1.41 -2.54 -1.10
C THR A 143 -0.35 -1.56 -1.61
N LEU A 144 0.48 -1.97 -2.58
CA LEU A 144 1.48 -1.08 -3.17
C LEU A 144 0.83 0.05 -3.97
N LEU A 145 -0.20 -0.24 -4.76
CA LEU A 145 -0.98 0.80 -5.44
C LEU A 145 -1.76 1.70 -4.48
N GLU A 146 -2.26 1.16 -3.36
CA GLU A 146 -2.87 1.99 -2.31
C GLU A 146 -1.84 2.99 -1.73
N ALA A 147 -0.59 2.56 -1.53
CA ALA A 147 0.50 3.43 -1.08
C ALA A 147 0.86 4.52 -2.11
N ASP A 148 1.03 4.14 -3.38
CA ASP A 148 1.30 5.09 -4.46
C ASP A 148 0.17 6.14 -4.58
N LEU A 149 -1.09 5.73 -4.42
CA LEU A 149 -2.23 6.65 -4.38
C LEU A 149 -2.15 7.65 -3.23
N LEU A 150 -1.74 7.21 -2.05
CA LEU A 150 -1.60 8.10 -0.88
C LEU A 150 -0.52 9.14 -1.10
N GLU A 151 0.59 8.80 -1.77
CA GLU A 151 1.62 9.78 -2.17
C GLU A 151 1.10 10.78 -3.20
N GLU A 152 0.37 10.33 -4.20
CA GLU A 152 -0.22 11.17 -5.24
C GLU A 152 -1.25 12.18 -4.68
N VAL A 153 -2.06 11.76 -3.73
CA VAL A 153 -3.12 12.58 -3.12
C VAL A 153 -2.57 13.80 -2.38
N VAL A 154 -1.34 13.74 -1.87
CA VAL A 154 -0.70 14.89 -1.19
C VAL A 154 -0.60 16.12 -2.12
N ASN A 155 -0.42 15.87 -3.43
CA ASN A 155 -0.15 16.93 -4.41
C ASN A 155 -1.23 17.11 -5.47
N LYS A 156 -2.24 16.24 -5.51
CA LYS A 156 -3.26 16.20 -6.56
C LYS A 156 -4.67 16.02 -5.98
N SER A 157 -5.69 16.42 -6.75
CA SER A 157 -7.07 16.08 -6.40
C SER A 157 -7.31 14.57 -6.52
N PHE A 158 -8.28 14.02 -5.79
CA PHE A 158 -8.62 12.60 -5.82
C PHE A 158 -8.86 12.06 -7.23
N ARG A 159 -9.53 12.85 -8.09
CA ARG A 159 -9.73 12.46 -9.48
C ARG A 159 -8.41 12.37 -10.24
N LYS A 160 -7.55 13.39 -10.15
CA LYS A 160 -6.24 13.39 -10.82
C LYS A 160 -5.29 12.32 -10.28
N SER A 161 -5.36 12.00 -8.99
CA SER A 161 -4.59 10.91 -8.41
C SER A 161 -5.02 9.55 -8.97
N GLY A 162 -6.33 9.32 -9.13
CA GLY A 162 -6.85 8.12 -9.77
C GLY A 162 -6.48 7.99 -11.26
N GLU A 163 -6.50 9.09 -12.00
CA GLU A 163 -6.06 9.16 -13.40
C GLU A 163 -4.53 8.91 -13.53
N SER A 164 -3.73 9.32 -12.53
CA SER A 164 -2.27 9.07 -12.53
C SER A 164 -1.92 7.59 -12.52
N LEU A 165 -2.75 6.74 -11.92
CA LEU A 165 -2.55 5.28 -11.91
C LEU A 165 -2.74 4.64 -13.29
N GLU A 166 -3.43 5.29 -14.22
CA GLU A 166 -3.67 4.74 -15.56
C GLU A 166 -2.36 4.34 -16.25
N LYS A 167 -1.31 5.14 -16.07
CA LYS A 167 0.01 4.85 -16.65
C LYS A 167 0.72 3.69 -15.94
N GLN A 168 0.52 3.53 -14.63
CA GLN A 168 1.12 2.47 -13.82
C GLN A 168 0.36 1.15 -13.96
N ALA A 169 -0.98 1.22 -14.02
CA ALA A 169 -1.86 0.07 -14.01
C ALA A 169 -2.39 -0.31 -15.41
N ARG A 170 -1.60 -0.13 -16.46
CA ARG A 170 -1.88 -0.55 -17.85
C ARG A 170 -3.23 -0.05 -18.39
N GLY A 171 -3.46 1.25 -18.29
CA GLY A 171 -4.67 1.87 -18.81
C GLY A 171 -5.91 1.72 -17.90
N THR A 172 -5.74 1.20 -16.68
CA THR A 172 -6.83 1.10 -15.72
C THR A 172 -6.76 2.26 -14.74
N SER A 173 -7.66 3.23 -14.88
CA SER A 173 -7.81 4.32 -13.92
C SER A 173 -8.78 3.93 -12.80
N VAL A 174 -8.63 4.56 -11.64
CA VAL A 174 -9.57 4.42 -10.53
C VAL A 174 -10.34 5.71 -10.30
N SER A 175 -11.59 5.59 -9.89
CA SER A 175 -12.43 6.76 -9.63
C SER A 175 -11.92 7.56 -8.43
N GLY A 176 -12.16 8.88 -8.41
CA GLY A 176 -11.86 9.73 -7.27
C GLY A 176 -12.55 9.25 -5.96
N GLN A 177 -13.71 8.57 -6.08
CA GLN A 177 -14.37 7.95 -4.93
C GLN A 177 -13.56 6.75 -4.38
N THR A 178 -12.94 5.96 -5.24
CA THR A 178 -12.05 4.86 -4.82
C THR A 178 -10.84 5.43 -4.07
N VAL A 179 -10.25 6.50 -4.62
CA VAL A 179 -9.13 7.21 -3.96
C VAL A 179 -9.54 7.74 -2.59
N LEU A 180 -10.69 8.40 -2.47
CA LEU A 180 -11.23 8.86 -1.19
C LEU A 180 -11.42 7.70 -0.18
N ASN A 181 -11.88 6.55 -0.65
CA ASN A 181 -12.06 5.38 0.21
C ASN A 181 -10.71 4.84 0.72
N VAL A 182 -9.66 4.85 -0.12
CA VAL A 182 -8.29 4.49 0.30
C VAL A 182 -7.79 5.46 1.36
N VAL A 183 -7.94 6.78 1.15
CA VAL A 183 -7.54 7.80 2.13
C VAL A 183 -8.28 7.64 3.46
N ARG A 184 -9.58 7.37 3.44
CA ARG A 184 -10.38 7.16 4.66
C ARG A 184 -10.03 5.89 5.43
N LYS A 185 -9.54 4.88 4.73
CA LYS A 185 -9.08 3.61 5.32
C LYS A 185 -7.68 3.75 5.94
N PHE A 186 -6.92 4.74 5.48
CA PHE A 186 -5.57 4.97 5.98
C PHE A 186 -5.63 5.59 7.38
N GLU A 187 -5.14 4.84 8.36
CA GLU A 187 -4.90 5.33 9.71
C GLU A 187 -3.38 5.54 9.84
N PRO A 188 -2.90 6.81 9.83
CA PRO A 188 -1.49 7.06 10.05
C PRO A 188 -1.12 6.50 11.41
N GLU A 189 -0.10 5.64 11.46
CA GLU A 189 0.54 5.30 12.73
C GLU A 189 0.83 6.60 13.45
N GLN A 190 0.39 6.71 14.71
CA GLN A 190 0.81 7.83 15.56
C GLN A 190 2.32 7.74 15.62
N ILE A 191 2.98 8.53 14.78
CA ILE A 191 4.42 8.71 14.87
C ILE A 191 4.62 9.29 16.25
N GLU A 192 4.98 8.44 17.21
CA GLU A 192 5.55 8.92 18.46
C GLU A 192 6.71 9.81 18.03
N ILE A 193 6.47 11.12 18.07
CA ILE A 193 7.54 12.09 17.94
C ILE A 193 8.41 11.81 19.15
N LYS A 194 9.38 10.88 18.99
CA LYS A 194 10.42 10.70 19.98
C LYS A 194 10.96 12.09 20.24
N GLU A 195 10.64 12.64 21.40
CA GLU A 195 11.18 13.93 21.83
C GLU A 195 12.69 13.86 21.63
N LYS A 196 13.14 14.42 20.49
CA LYS A 196 14.56 14.49 20.19
C LYS A 196 15.17 15.34 21.28
N SER A 197 15.83 14.68 22.22
CA SER A 197 16.70 15.20 23.27
C SER A 197 16.15 16.44 24.01
N LYS A 198 15.98 16.29 25.30
CA LYS A 198 15.70 17.37 26.28
C LYS A 198 16.83 18.44 26.39
N VAL A 199 17.74 18.51 25.42
CA VAL A 199 18.76 19.56 25.37
C VAL A 199 18.09 20.82 24.89
N LYS A 200 17.74 21.69 25.84
CA LYS A 200 17.22 23.02 25.55
C LYS A 200 18.31 23.80 24.80
N LYS A 201 18.06 24.07 23.52
CA LYS A 201 18.92 24.94 22.71
C LYS A 201 18.69 26.38 23.15
N LYS A 202 19.75 27.11 23.50
CA LYS A 202 19.64 28.54 23.76
C LYS A 202 19.44 29.29 22.45
N CYS A 203 18.30 29.96 22.31
CA CYS A 203 17.99 30.82 21.20
C CYS A 203 17.85 32.27 21.69
N GLN A 204 18.39 33.24 20.95
CA GLN A 204 18.31 34.65 21.33
C GLN A 204 16.95 35.26 21.05
N ILE A 205 16.34 34.86 19.94
CA ILE A 205 15.03 35.36 19.45
C ILE A 205 14.23 34.19 18.96
N ILE A 206 12.97 34.10 19.37
CA ILE A 206 11.99 33.17 18.88
C ILE A 206 10.87 33.98 18.22
N TYR A 207 10.55 33.66 16.98
CA TYR A 207 9.41 34.21 16.27
C TYR A 207 8.23 33.25 16.44
N ILE A 208 7.06 33.78 16.75
CA ILE A 208 5.81 33.05 16.88
C ILE A 208 4.83 33.67 15.92
N GLU A 209 4.32 32.87 14.99
CA GLU A 209 3.30 33.27 14.03
C GLU A 209 2.06 32.40 14.24
N ALA A 210 0.89 33.03 14.29
CA ALA A 210 -0.38 32.35 14.49
C ALA A 210 -1.32 32.75 13.35
N ASP A 211 -2.00 31.76 12.78
CA ASP A 211 -2.97 31.96 11.69
C ASP A 211 -4.18 31.04 11.92
N GLU A 212 -5.32 31.47 11.38
CA GLU A 212 -6.56 30.69 11.40
C GLU A 212 -6.92 30.31 9.96
N ASP A 213 -7.04 29.01 9.69
CA ASP A 213 -7.44 28.49 8.38
C ASP A 213 -8.90 28.05 8.42
N HIS A 214 -9.68 28.59 7.48
CA HIS A 214 -11.09 28.30 7.32
C HIS A 214 -11.29 27.26 6.20
N VAL A 215 -11.47 26.01 6.56
CA VAL A 215 -11.73 24.94 5.61
C VAL A 215 -13.23 24.71 5.46
N ALA A 216 -13.74 24.82 4.22
CA ALA A 216 -15.14 24.53 3.94
C ALA A 216 -15.45 23.04 4.18
N HIS A 217 -16.36 22.74 5.11
CA HIS A 217 -16.78 21.36 5.38
C HIS A 217 -17.83 20.93 4.34
N GLN A 218 -17.58 19.81 3.66
CA GLN A 218 -18.46 19.28 2.61
C GLN A 218 -19.61 18.40 3.16
N GLY A 219 -20.01 18.53 4.42
CA GLY A 219 -21.09 17.79 5.05
C GLY A 219 -22.40 18.55 5.12
N LYS A 220 -23.56 17.87 5.06
CA LYS A 220 -24.87 18.50 5.25
C LYS A 220 -24.97 19.04 6.68
N GLY A 221 -25.19 20.36 6.81
CA GLY A 221 -25.50 21.00 8.08
C GLY A 221 -24.32 21.40 8.96
N THR A 222 -23.09 21.25 8.52
CA THR A 222 -21.91 21.68 9.26
C THR A 222 -21.34 22.98 8.74
N ARG A 223 -21.00 23.89 9.66
CA ARG A 223 -20.29 25.14 9.37
C ARG A 223 -18.85 24.84 8.95
N ALA A 224 -18.16 25.84 8.38
CA ALA A 224 -16.76 25.74 8.07
C ALA A 224 -15.95 25.23 9.28
N PHE A 225 -14.98 24.37 9.02
CA PHE A 225 -14.02 23.95 10.03
C PHE A 225 -12.93 25.02 10.13
N GLU A 226 -12.74 25.57 11.31
CA GLU A 226 -11.66 26.49 11.60
C GLU A 226 -10.56 25.76 12.38
N GLN A 227 -9.36 25.80 11.86
CA GLN A 227 -8.19 25.25 12.53
C GLN A 227 -7.21 26.38 12.84
N ARG A 228 -6.71 26.43 14.07
CA ARG A 228 -5.66 27.36 14.48
C ARG A 228 -4.31 26.72 14.28
N LEU A 229 -3.48 27.37 13.48
CA LEU A 229 -2.09 26.99 13.26
C LEU A 229 -1.18 27.99 13.96
N VAL A 230 -0.31 27.51 14.83
CA VAL A 230 0.75 28.30 15.42
C VAL A 230 2.08 27.66 15.04
N TYR A 231 3.01 28.46 14.56
CA TYR A 231 4.35 27.95 14.30
C TYR A 231 5.41 28.85 14.93
N VAL A 232 6.46 28.22 15.40
CA VAL A 232 7.56 28.82 16.12
C VAL A 232 8.84 28.57 15.33
N HIS A 233 9.68 29.58 15.17
CA HIS A 233 10.95 29.45 14.46
C HIS A 233 12.02 30.40 14.99
N GLU A 234 13.30 30.12 14.68
CA GLU A 234 14.47 30.89 15.11
C GLU A 234 14.84 32.02 14.12
N GLY A 235 14.04 32.20 13.07
CA GLY A 235 14.30 33.13 11.98
C GLY A 235 14.21 32.48 10.60
N ARG A 236 14.70 33.21 9.58
CA ARG A 236 14.69 32.72 8.20
C ARG A 236 16.08 32.86 7.58
N ARG A 237 16.43 31.89 6.72
CA ARG A 237 17.65 31.96 5.89
C ARG A 237 17.28 32.01 4.43
N ARG A 238 18.06 32.74 3.63
CA ARG A 238 17.88 32.80 2.18
C ARG A 238 18.45 31.52 1.55
N VAL A 239 17.64 30.83 0.75
CA VAL A 239 18.01 29.59 0.04
C VAL A 239 18.00 29.75 -1.47
N GLY A 240 17.59 30.92 -1.98
CA GLY A 240 17.56 31.27 -3.40
C GLY A 240 17.30 32.74 -3.63
N LYS A 241 17.14 33.17 -4.90
CA LYS A 241 16.98 34.60 -5.25
C LYS A 241 15.86 35.29 -4.49
N ASP A 242 14.67 34.66 -4.41
CA ASP A 242 13.49 35.14 -3.67
C ASP A 242 12.88 34.03 -2.78
N ARG A 243 13.71 33.12 -2.30
CA ARG A 243 13.30 31.95 -1.54
C ARG A 243 13.95 31.94 -0.17
N TYR A 244 13.11 31.81 0.86
CA TYR A 244 13.52 31.76 2.25
C TYR A 244 13.02 30.48 2.88
N GLU A 245 13.76 29.95 3.83
CA GLU A 245 13.42 28.79 4.64
C GLU A 245 13.47 29.16 6.12
N LEU A 246 12.48 28.71 6.90
CA LEU A 246 12.45 28.94 8.34
C LEU A 246 13.45 28.01 9.07
N ILE A 247 14.16 28.57 10.03
CA ILE A 247 15.18 27.85 10.81
C ILE A 247 14.53 27.32 12.10
N GLY A 248 14.75 26.06 12.44
CA GLY A 248 14.28 25.46 13.70
C GLY A 248 12.77 25.47 13.89
N LYS A 249 12.00 25.38 12.79
CA LYS A 249 10.53 25.48 12.79
C LYS A 249 9.86 24.32 13.53
N LYS A 250 8.84 24.66 14.34
CA LYS A 250 7.88 23.73 14.95
C LYS A 250 6.47 24.22 14.68
N TYR A 251 5.56 23.30 14.35
CA TYR A 251 4.16 23.59 14.09
C TYR A 251 3.29 22.99 15.19
N PHE A 252 2.27 23.75 15.60
CA PHE A 252 1.24 23.36 16.55
C PHE A 252 -0.12 23.62 15.91
N THR A 253 -1.01 22.65 16.00
CA THR A 253 -2.38 22.79 15.49
C THR A 253 -3.36 22.61 16.65
N PHE A 254 -4.39 23.44 16.69
CA PHE A 254 -5.40 23.42 17.74
C PHE A 254 -6.79 23.48 17.10
N GLU A 255 -7.74 22.74 17.69
CA GLU A 255 -9.14 22.80 17.28
C GLU A 255 -9.78 24.14 17.64
N LEU A 256 -10.82 24.54 16.88
CA LEU A 256 -11.63 25.67 17.19
C LEU A 256 -12.21 25.56 18.61
N GLY A 257 -12.14 26.64 19.37
CA GLY A 257 -12.61 26.68 20.76
C GLY A 257 -11.58 26.27 21.80
N THR A 258 -10.37 25.85 21.37
CA THR A 258 -9.25 25.65 22.30
C THR A 258 -8.95 26.96 23.05
N LYS A 259 -8.92 26.90 24.39
CA LYS A 259 -8.64 28.08 25.23
C LYS A 259 -7.24 28.62 24.95
N THR A 260 -7.15 29.93 24.78
CA THR A 260 -5.89 30.64 24.50
C THR A 260 -4.78 30.30 25.53
N GLU A 261 -5.14 30.18 26.79
CA GLU A 261 -4.20 29.79 27.84
C GLU A 261 -3.59 28.41 27.59
N TYR A 262 -4.40 27.43 27.14
CA TYR A 262 -3.89 26.08 26.79
C TYR A 262 -2.94 26.13 25.59
N ILE A 263 -3.25 26.96 24.58
CA ILE A 263 -2.38 27.14 23.42
C ILE A 263 -1.02 27.64 23.85
N TRP A 264 -0.96 28.71 24.65
CA TRP A 264 0.31 29.25 25.11
C TRP A 264 1.07 28.30 26.04
N ASN A 265 0.39 27.59 26.94
CA ASN A 265 1.04 26.59 27.79
C ASN A 265 1.62 25.40 27.02
N THR A 266 1.07 25.10 25.84
CA THR A 266 1.58 24.02 24.98
C THR A 266 2.80 24.46 24.16
N ILE A 267 2.90 25.74 23.84
CA ILE A 267 3.99 26.29 23.03
C ILE A 267 5.23 26.58 23.87
N TRP A 268 5.05 27.01 25.11
CA TRP A 268 6.12 27.30 26.10
C TRP A 268 6.62 26.06 26.85
#